data_5f8d526579b160bbc8aff8dc1a976cb9
#
_entry.id   5f8d526579b160bbc8aff8dc1a976cb9
#
_cell.length_a   1.000
_cell.length_b   1.000
_cell.length_c   1.000
_cell.angle_alpha   90.00
_cell.angle_beta   90.00
_cell.angle_gamma   90.00
#
_symmetry.space_group_name_H-M   'P 1'
#
loop_
_entity.id
_entity.type
_entity.pdbx_description
1 polymer ?
#
loop_
_entity_poly.entity_id
_entity_poly.type
_entity_poly.pdbx_seq_one_letter_code
_entity_poly.pdbx_strand_id
1 'polypeptide(L)'
;MRRFVLLPLLLAALPAQAQEREQPPEFYTFGNPASPTPGKPVPGLLLMGGGKRDQSALQWFFTKAARGHIVIISASYGKDMGEEFFRTPDGPVSVEVIVFHARSQSADPAILRKLARADAVFIAGGDQARYVRFWQGTQVARLLDAHVAAGKPLGGTSAGLAMLGEALYGAMDGNSITSPEALADPHGPGVTIERDFLHLPPLAGIITDSHFTQRDRLGRLFAFVAKAQTLTSKPMTGIGIDEDAALMVEADGSARLASPHPDGAAWIVDGSALRLSAQGTPLTANSVTVTLANAASTVHLPSGRVDNPAAVRRYDVSAGKLVPKP
;
A
#
# COMPACT_ATOMS: atom_id res chain seq x y z
N MET A 1 -17.83 -5.72 80.37
CA MET A 1 -18.42 -4.81 79.35
C MET A 1 -17.36 -4.65 78.22
N ARG A 2 -17.53 -5.38 77.12
CA ARG A 2 -16.69 -5.28 75.92
C ARG A 2 -17.37 -4.32 74.93
N ARG A 3 -16.69 -3.21 74.63
CA ARG A 3 -17.14 -2.24 73.63
C ARG A 3 -16.70 -2.72 72.23
N PHE A 4 -17.67 -3.02 71.35
CA PHE A 4 -17.43 -3.25 69.93
C PHE A 4 -17.28 -1.87 69.24
N VAL A 5 -16.14 -1.64 68.59
CA VAL A 5 -15.92 -0.47 67.70
C VAL A 5 -16.23 -0.92 66.28
N LEU A 6 -17.34 -0.42 65.70
CA LEU A 6 -17.63 -0.58 64.30
C LEU A 6 -16.79 0.43 63.49
N LEU A 7 -15.91 -0.10 62.65
CA LEU A 7 -15.18 0.70 61.62
C LEU A 7 -16.05 0.84 60.36
N PRO A 8 -16.30 2.03 59.85
CA PRO A 8 -17.06 2.18 58.61
C PRO A 8 -16.18 1.81 57.40
N LEU A 9 -16.65 0.87 56.57
CA LEU A 9 -16.05 0.55 55.28
C LEU A 9 -16.33 1.73 54.31
N LEU A 10 -15.29 2.51 54.00
CA LEU A 10 -15.35 3.47 52.91
C LEU A 10 -15.24 2.69 51.57
N LEU A 11 -16.31 2.51 50.86
CA LEU A 11 -16.30 2.13 49.43
C LEU A 11 -15.74 3.29 48.63
N ALA A 12 -14.47 3.21 48.20
CA ALA A 12 -13.92 4.12 47.20
C ALA A 12 -14.54 3.79 45.84
N ALA A 13 -15.40 4.66 45.34
CA ALA A 13 -15.89 4.60 43.97
C ALA A 13 -14.72 4.90 43.03
N LEU A 14 -14.27 3.89 42.25
CA LEU A 14 -13.34 4.09 41.15
C LEU A 14 -14.00 5.05 40.13
N PRO A 15 -13.28 6.09 39.66
CA PRO A 15 -13.81 6.96 38.62
C PRO A 15 -14.04 6.13 37.36
N ALA A 16 -15.28 6.15 36.85
CA ALA A 16 -15.58 5.60 35.53
C ALA A 16 -14.71 6.37 34.51
N GLN A 17 -13.71 5.68 33.95
CA GLN A 17 -12.97 6.23 32.82
C GLN A 17 -13.99 6.53 31.71
N ALA A 18 -14.17 7.80 31.41
CA ALA A 18 -14.95 8.22 30.26
C ALA A 18 -14.26 7.59 29.02
N GLN A 19 -14.88 6.59 28.44
CA GLN A 19 -14.47 6.03 27.17
C GLN A 19 -14.54 7.17 26.17
N GLU A 20 -13.39 7.70 25.71
CA GLU A 20 -13.37 8.66 24.60
C GLU A 20 -14.17 8.05 23.45
N ARG A 21 -15.23 8.75 23.05
CA ARG A 21 -16.07 8.27 21.94
C ARG A 21 -15.20 8.23 20.68
N GLU A 22 -15.05 7.06 20.09
CA GLU A 22 -14.39 6.89 18.80
C GLU A 22 -15.00 7.88 17.78
N GLN A 23 -14.16 8.60 17.05
CA GLN A 23 -14.61 9.47 15.96
C GLN A 23 -15.33 8.61 14.93
N PRO A 24 -16.55 8.99 14.48
CA PRO A 24 -17.30 8.22 13.48
C PRO A 24 -16.56 8.25 12.12
N PRO A 25 -16.76 7.26 11.24
CA PRO A 25 -16.21 7.29 9.89
C PRO A 25 -16.80 8.47 9.11
N GLU A 26 -15.98 9.07 8.24
CA GLU A 26 -16.45 10.12 7.34
C GLU A 26 -16.83 9.54 5.99
N PHE A 27 -17.90 10.09 5.40
CA PHE A 27 -18.37 9.71 4.08
C PHE A 27 -18.52 10.95 3.20
N TYR A 28 -17.96 10.88 2.00
CA TYR A 28 -18.17 11.89 0.96
C TYR A 28 -18.68 11.20 -0.30
N THR A 29 -19.60 11.83 -1.00
CA THR A 29 -20.20 11.28 -2.23
C THR A 29 -20.20 12.33 -3.32
N PHE A 30 -19.70 11.95 -4.48
CA PHE A 30 -19.69 12.74 -5.70
C PHE A 30 -20.44 11.95 -6.78
N GLY A 31 -21.29 12.60 -7.54
CA GLY A 31 -22.18 11.94 -8.51
C GLY A 31 -23.34 11.19 -7.86
N ASN A 32 -23.94 10.26 -8.59
CA ASN A 32 -25.10 9.51 -8.13
C ASN A 32 -24.81 8.02 -8.01
N PRO A 33 -24.64 7.48 -6.77
CA PRO A 33 -24.38 6.05 -6.54
C PRO A 33 -25.56 5.13 -6.92
N ALA A 34 -26.74 5.68 -7.23
CA ALA A 34 -27.89 4.90 -7.70
C ALA A 34 -27.97 4.80 -9.23
N SER A 35 -27.09 5.50 -9.96
CA SER A 35 -27.02 5.37 -11.42
C SER A 35 -26.54 3.96 -11.81
N PRO A 36 -27.01 3.41 -12.94
CA PRO A 36 -26.49 2.14 -13.43
C PRO A 36 -25.02 2.26 -13.85
N THR A 37 -24.22 1.22 -13.62
CA THR A 37 -22.87 1.13 -14.18
C THR A 37 -22.97 1.05 -15.70
N PRO A 38 -22.19 1.86 -16.46
CA PRO A 38 -22.27 1.88 -17.93
C PRO A 38 -21.84 0.58 -18.63
N GLY A 39 -21.11 -0.28 -17.95
CA GLY A 39 -20.60 -1.54 -18.50
C GLY A 39 -20.22 -2.55 -17.41
N LYS A 40 -19.40 -3.53 -17.76
CA LYS A 40 -18.89 -4.52 -16.82
C LYS A 40 -17.44 -4.20 -16.47
N PRO A 41 -17.09 -4.06 -15.17
CA PRO A 41 -15.70 -3.92 -14.74
C PRO A 41 -14.83 -5.10 -15.20
N VAL A 42 -13.54 -4.83 -15.44
CA VAL A 42 -12.55 -5.84 -15.83
C VAL A 42 -11.31 -5.74 -14.94
N PRO A 43 -10.55 -6.83 -14.77
CA PRO A 43 -9.40 -6.85 -13.85
C PRO A 43 -8.34 -5.82 -14.20
N GLY A 44 -7.66 -5.32 -13.19
CA GLY A 44 -6.48 -4.47 -13.28
C GLY A 44 -6.02 -4.00 -11.92
N LEU A 45 -4.72 -3.78 -11.76
CA LEU A 45 -4.19 -3.12 -10.57
C LEU A 45 -3.51 -1.81 -10.97
N LEU A 46 -3.79 -0.73 -10.25
CA LEU A 46 -3.14 0.57 -10.46
C LEU A 46 -2.23 0.89 -9.28
N LEU A 47 -0.93 0.87 -9.53
CA LEU A 47 0.11 1.08 -8.53
C LEU A 47 0.73 2.46 -8.75
N MET A 48 0.33 3.48 -7.96
CA MET A 48 0.80 4.87 -8.13
C MET A 48 1.84 5.24 -7.07
N GLY A 49 2.97 5.77 -7.49
CA GLY A 49 4.10 6.09 -6.62
C GLY A 49 3.89 7.28 -5.67
N GLY A 50 2.81 8.00 -5.79
CA GLY A 50 2.54 9.23 -5.03
C GLY A 50 2.74 10.49 -5.88
N GLY A 51 2.73 11.66 -5.25
CA GLY A 51 2.79 12.92 -5.98
C GLY A 51 1.48 13.24 -6.71
N LYS A 52 1.58 13.86 -7.88
CA LYS A 52 0.43 14.11 -8.75
C LYS A 52 0.03 12.82 -9.45
N ARG A 53 -1.25 12.65 -9.69
CA ARG A 53 -1.76 11.46 -10.39
C ARG A 53 -1.69 11.64 -11.89
N ASP A 54 -1.02 10.72 -12.57
CA ASP A 54 -0.99 10.69 -14.04
C ASP A 54 -2.39 10.49 -14.59
N GLN A 55 -2.83 11.38 -15.48
CA GLN A 55 -4.20 11.40 -16.00
C GLN A 55 -4.48 10.21 -16.91
N SER A 56 -3.48 9.73 -17.65
CA SER A 56 -3.64 8.55 -18.51
C SER A 56 -3.83 7.27 -17.68
N ALA A 57 -3.12 7.16 -16.56
CA ALA A 57 -3.27 6.06 -15.61
C ALA A 57 -4.65 6.10 -14.92
N LEU A 58 -5.17 7.27 -14.54
CA LEU A 58 -6.52 7.42 -14.01
C LEU A 58 -7.57 7.02 -15.05
N GLN A 59 -7.44 7.48 -16.30
CA GLN A 59 -8.35 7.12 -17.37
C GLN A 59 -8.36 5.61 -17.63
N TRP A 60 -7.19 4.97 -17.62
CA TRP A 60 -7.08 3.53 -17.70
C TRP A 60 -7.85 2.85 -16.56
N PHE A 61 -7.66 3.30 -15.32
CA PHE A 61 -8.34 2.75 -14.14
C PHE A 61 -9.87 2.90 -14.21
N PHE A 62 -10.35 4.10 -14.64
CA PHE A 62 -11.77 4.34 -14.80
C PHE A 62 -12.38 3.47 -15.94
N THR A 63 -11.60 3.23 -16.99
CA THR A 63 -12.00 2.31 -18.08
C THR A 63 -12.11 0.88 -17.55
N LYS A 64 -11.16 0.42 -16.71
CA LYS A 64 -11.24 -0.89 -16.03
C LYS A 64 -12.46 -1.00 -15.13
N ALA A 65 -12.83 0.07 -14.45
CA ALA A 65 -14.06 0.19 -13.65
C ALA A 65 -15.35 0.31 -14.50
N ALA A 66 -15.27 0.19 -15.83
CA ALA A 66 -16.37 0.49 -16.75
C ALA A 66 -16.98 1.89 -16.51
N ARG A 67 -16.20 2.85 -16.02
CA ARG A 67 -16.62 4.19 -15.58
C ARG A 67 -17.77 4.16 -14.53
N GLY A 68 -17.88 3.08 -13.79
CA GLY A 68 -18.93 2.81 -12.81
C GLY A 68 -18.72 3.52 -11.48
N HIS A 69 -18.95 2.80 -10.39
CA HIS A 69 -18.90 3.33 -9.03
C HIS A 69 -17.53 3.05 -8.41
N ILE A 70 -16.78 4.09 -8.06
CA ILE A 70 -15.49 3.98 -7.39
C ILE A 70 -15.68 4.25 -5.90
N VAL A 71 -15.11 3.38 -5.05
CA VAL A 71 -14.99 3.61 -3.62
C VAL A 71 -13.54 3.88 -3.29
N ILE A 72 -13.26 5.06 -2.74
CA ILE A 72 -11.94 5.42 -2.20
C ILE A 72 -11.96 5.17 -0.70
N ILE A 73 -10.97 4.44 -0.19
CA ILE A 73 -10.78 4.23 1.25
C ILE A 73 -9.51 4.90 1.75
N SER A 74 -9.57 5.48 2.93
CA SER A 74 -8.46 6.16 3.59
C SER A 74 -8.56 6.02 5.11
N ALA A 75 -7.45 6.24 5.82
CA ALA A 75 -7.41 6.38 7.27
C ALA A 75 -6.83 7.75 7.69
N SER A 76 -6.77 8.70 6.77
CA SER A 76 -6.23 10.04 7.02
C SER A 76 -7.09 11.15 6.41
N TYR A 77 -7.25 11.14 5.09
CA TYR A 77 -8.00 12.13 4.32
C TYR A 77 -8.41 11.50 2.97
N GLY A 78 -9.28 12.14 2.20
CA GLY A 78 -9.66 11.57 0.91
C GLY A 78 -10.68 12.38 0.12
N LYS A 79 -11.31 13.39 0.73
CA LYS A 79 -12.35 14.20 0.09
C LYS A 79 -11.89 14.80 -1.24
N ASP A 80 -10.73 15.46 -1.24
CA ASP A 80 -10.20 16.15 -2.44
C ASP A 80 -9.86 15.15 -3.56
N MET A 81 -9.38 13.96 -3.20
CA MET A 81 -9.15 12.88 -4.17
C MET A 81 -10.47 12.39 -4.78
N GLY A 82 -11.53 12.28 -3.99
CA GLY A 82 -12.85 11.91 -4.48
C GLY A 82 -13.40 12.93 -5.47
N GLU A 83 -13.23 14.20 -5.16
CA GLU A 83 -13.64 15.31 -6.05
C GLU A 83 -12.81 15.31 -7.35
N GLU A 84 -11.49 15.12 -7.26
CA GLU A 84 -10.60 15.01 -8.42
C GLU A 84 -11.01 13.85 -9.34
N PHE A 85 -11.21 12.64 -8.79
CA PHE A 85 -11.62 11.48 -9.59
C PHE A 85 -12.94 11.72 -10.30
N PHE A 86 -13.91 12.30 -9.60
CA PHE A 86 -15.23 12.58 -10.17
C PHE A 86 -15.18 13.67 -11.26
N ARG A 87 -14.32 14.70 -11.08
CA ARG A 87 -14.19 15.82 -12.03
C ARG A 87 -13.25 15.52 -13.21
N THR A 88 -12.52 14.41 -13.16
CA THR A 88 -11.67 14.01 -14.29
C THR A 88 -12.54 13.80 -15.52
N PRO A 89 -12.20 14.38 -16.68
CA PRO A 89 -12.95 14.16 -17.92
C PRO A 89 -13.18 12.67 -18.18
N ASP A 90 -14.35 12.32 -18.67
CA ASP A 90 -14.75 10.90 -18.84
C ASP A 90 -14.58 10.05 -17.57
N GLY A 91 -14.78 10.64 -16.42
CA GLY A 91 -14.66 10.01 -15.12
C GLY A 91 -15.79 9.01 -14.80
N PRO A 92 -15.82 8.50 -13.55
CA PRO A 92 -16.81 7.55 -13.08
C PRO A 92 -18.19 8.21 -12.86
N VAL A 93 -19.26 7.42 -12.90
CA VAL A 93 -20.62 7.90 -12.61
C VAL A 93 -20.79 8.32 -11.15
N SER A 94 -20.04 7.72 -10.23
CA SER A 94 -19.93 8.22 -8.87
C SER A 94 -18.62 7.83 -8.19
N VAL A 95 -18.22 8.64 -7.22
CA VAL A 95 -17.11 8.35 -6.30
C VAL A 95 -17.65 8.48 -4.87
N GLU A 96 -17.46 7.45 -4.07
CA GLU A 96 -17.72 7.48 -2.64
C GLU A 96 -16.38 7.39 -1.89
N VAL A 97 -16.15 8.29 -0.94
CA VAL A 97 -14.94 8.29 -0.11
C VAL A 97 -15.31 7.88 1.30
N ILE A 98 -14.53 6.96 1.88
CA ILE A 98 -14.69 6.48 3.26
C ILE A 98 -13.40 6.75 4.01
N VAL A 99 -13.45 7.59 5.05
CA VAL A 99 -12.32 7.83 5.93
C VAL A 99 -12.54 7.10 7.25
N PHE A 100 -11.61 6.19 7.55
CA PHE A 100 -11.62 5.40 8.77
C PHE A 100 -10.85 6.13 9.88
N HIS A 101 -11.39 6.08 11.08
CA HIS A 101 -10.74 6.61 12.29
C HIS A 101 -10.47 5.53 13.34
N ALA A 102 -11.06 4.33 13.18
CA ALA A 102 -10.89 3.23 14.11
C ALA A 102 -11.04 1.86 13.44
N ARG A 103 -10.45 0.84 14.07
CA ARG A 103 -10.56 -0.56 13.62
C ARG A 103 -11.98 -1.11 13.67
N SER A 104 -12.78 -0.71 14.67
CA SER A 104 -14.18 -1.10 14.84
C SER A 104 -15.02 -0.85 13.58
N GLN A 105 -14.72 0.23 12.85
CA GLN A 105 -15.39 0.63 11.62
C GLN A 105 -15.18 -0.34 10.45
N SER A 106 -14.17 -1.22 10.54
CA SER A 106 -13.96 -2.28 9.56
C SER A 106 -15.02 -3.41 9.62
N ALA A 107 -15.92 -3.34 10.58
CA ALA A 107 -17.11 -4.19 10.67
C ALA A 107 -18.42 -3.43 10.44
N ASP A 108 -18.36 -2.13 10.12
CA ASP A 108 -19.57 -1.30 9.89
C ASP A 108 -20.32 -1.79 8.65
N PRO A 109 -21.60 -2.19 8.78
CA PRO A 109 -22.39 -2.69 7.65
C PRO A 109 -22.56 -1.69 6.50
N ALA A 110 -22.56 -0.37 6.78
CA ALA A 110 -22.68 0.65 5.74
C ALA A 110 -21.40 0.71 4.89
N ILE A 111 -20.22 0.65 5.52
CA ILE A 111 -18.92 0.58 4.85
C ILE A 111 -18.82 -0.69 4.01
N LEU A 112 -19.13 -1.84 4.61
CA LEU A 112 -19.03 -3.14 3.94
C LEU A 112 -19.94 -3.22 2.71
N ARG A 113 -21.19 -2.69 2.80
CA ARG A 113 -22.09 -2.61 1.64
C ARG A 113 -21.55 -1.73 0.52
N LYS A 114 -20.92 -0.58 0.86
CA LYS A 114 -20.31 0.31 -0.15
C LYS A 114 -19.16 -0.40 -0.89
N LEU A 115 -18.25 -1.05 -0.16
CA LEU A 115 -17.15 -1.82 -0.73
C LEU A 115 -17.65 -2.99 -1.59
N ALA A 116 -18.62 -3.75 -1.14
CA ALA A 116 -19.15 -4.91 -1.86
C ALA A 116 -19.76 -4.54 -3.23
N ARG A 117 -20.44 -3.38 -3.31
CA ARG A 117 -21.09 -2.91 -4.56
C ARG A 117 -20.14 -2.15 -5.49
N ALA A 118 -18.95 -1.73 -5.03
CA ALA A 118 -18.02 -0.95 -5.83
C ALA A 118 -17.65 -1.66 -7.14
N ASP A 119 -17.52 -0.89 -8.22
CA ASP A 119 -16.97 -1.35 -9.50
C ASP A 119 -15.45 -1.27 -9.52
N ALA A 120 -14.88 -0.35 -8.75
CA ALA A 120 -13.47 -0.27 -8.44
C ALA A 120 -13.26 0.21 -7.00
N VAL A 121 -12.13 -0.21 -6.38
CA VAL A 121 -11.70 0.32 -5.09
C VAL A 121 -10.33 0.98 -5.25
N PHE A 122 -10.13 2.11 -4.58
CA PHE A 122 -8.86 2.82 -4.58
C PHE A 122 -8.43 3.15 -3.14
N ILE A 123 -7.18 2.80 -2.80
CA ILE A 123 -6.60 3.09 -1.48
C ILE A 123 -5.81 4.40 -1.58
N ALA A 124 -6.25 5.42 -0.85
CA ALA A 124 -5.59 6.71 -0.84
C ALA A 124 -4.20 6.65 -0.17
N GLY A 125 -3.42 7.71 -0.35
CA GLY A 125 -2.21 7.94 0.44
C GLY A 125 -2.55 8.26 1.90
N GLY A 126 -1.54 8.29 2.77
CA GLY A 126 -1.72 8.63 4.18
C GLY A 126 -0.75 7.88 5.09
N ASP A 127 -1.24 7.47 6.25
CA ASP A 127 -0.49 6.73 7.27
C ASP A 127 -0.67 5.21 7.12
N GLN A 128 0.39 4.53 6.68
CA GLN A 128 0.42 3.08 6.49
C GLN A 128 0.10 2.32 7.78
N ALA A 129 0.61 2.79 8.92
CA ALA A 129 0.37 2.13 10.21
C ALA A 129 -1.11 2.12 10.60
N ARG A 130 -1.85 3.17 10.24
CA ARG A 130 -3.31 3.18 10.42
C ARG A 130 -3.99 2.15 9.53
N TYR A 131 -3.56 2.00 8.28
CA TYR A 131 -4.12 0.99 7.37
C TYR A 131 -3.92 -0.43 7.92
N VAL A 132 -2.71 -0.75 8.39
CA VAL A 132 -2.43 -2.03 9.04
C VAL A 132 -3.31 -2.21 10.28
N ARG A 133 -3.30 -1.25 11.20
CA ARG A 133 -4.06 -1.34 12.45
C ARG A 133 -5.57 -1.48 12.24
N PHE A 134 -6.11 -0.79 11.24
CA PHE A 134 -7.56 -0.74 11.03
C PHE A 134 -8.08 -1.88 10.17
N TRP A 135 -7.31 -2.34 9.15
CA TRP A 135 -7.85 -3.25 8.15
C TRP A 135 -7.28 -4.66 8.17
N GLN A 136 -6.05 -4.87 8.65
CA GLN A 136 -5.43 -6.21 8.64
C GLN A 136 -6.27 -7.24 9.40
N GLY A 137 -6.58 -8.37 8.74
CA GLY A 137 -7.37 -9.46 9.30
C GLY A 137 -8.86 -9.14 9.52
N THR A 138 -9.37 -8.04 8.96
CA THR A 138 -10.77 -7.61 9.10
C THR A 138 -11.63 -7.99 7.89
N GLN A 139 -12.92 -7.62 7.95
CA GLN A 139 -13.84 -7.78 6.83
C GLN A 139 -13.48 -6.87 5.64
N VAL A 140 -12.89 -5.69 5.88
CA VAL A 140 -12.41 -4.80 4.81
C VAL A 140 -11.33 -5.50 3.98
N ALA A 141 -10.27 -6.05 4.60
CA ALA A 141 -9.23 -6.76 3.86
C ALA A 141 -9.79 -7.95 3.06
N ARG A 142 -10.68 -8.75 3.66
CA ARG A 142 -11.34 -9.86 2.96
C ARG A 142 -12.19 -9.41 1.78
N LEU A 143 -12.87 -8.26 1.88
CA LEU A 143 -13.64 -7.69 0.77
C LEU A 143 -12.75 -7.17 -0.36
N LEU A 144 -11.57 -6.61 -0.04
CA LEU A 144 -10.59 -6.19 -1.05
C LEU A 144 -10.04 -7.41 -1.82
N ASP A 145 -9.69 -8.49 -1.13
CA ASP A 145 -9.29 -9.74 -1.77
C ASP A 145 -10.42 -10.31 -2.66
N ALA A 146 -11.65 -10.36 -2.14
CA ALA A 146 -12.81 -10.83 -2.89
C ALA A 146 -13.13 -9.94 -4.09
N HIS A 147 -12.93 -8.62 -3.99
CA HIS A 147 -13.12 -7.64 -5.06
C HIS A 147 -12.20 -7.93 -6.25
N VAL A 148 -10.91 -8.17 -5.98
CA VAL A 148 -9.93 -8.51 -7.02
C VAL A 148 -10.20 -9.92 -7.58
N ALA A 149 -10.53 -10.89 -6.72
CA ALA A 149 -10.90 -12.24 -7.15
C ALA A 149 -12.15 -12.27 -8.05
N ALA A 150 -13.08 -11.30 -7.87
CA ALA A 150 -14.23 -11.10 -8.74
C ALA A 150 -13.91 -10.42 -10.08
N GLY A 151 -12.63 -10.16 -10.36
CA GLY A 151 -12.17 -9.52 -11.58
C GLY A 151 -12.45 -8.02 -11.65
N LYS A 152 -12.52 -7.35 -10.51
CA LYS A 152 -12.71 -5.89 -10.43
C LYS A 152 -11.39 -5.19 -10.14
N PRO A 153 -11.18 -3.96 -10.66
CA PRO A 153 -9.90 -3.25 -10.49
C PRO A 153 -9.72 -2.71 -9.07
N LEU A 154 -8.48 -2.80 -8.58
CA LEU A 154 -8.02 -2.21 -7.33
C LEU A 154 -6.84 -1.28 -7.62
N GLY A 155 -6.80 -0.11 -6.98
CA GLY A 155 -5.68 0.81 -7.10
C GLY A 155 -5.23 1.34 -5.74
N GLY A 156 -4.03 1.92 -5.73
CA GLY A 156 -3.51 2.61 -4.55
C GLY A 156 -2.40 3.59 -4.89
N THR A 157 -2.30 4.67 -4.10
CA THR A 157 -1.24 5.68 -4.26
C THR A 157 -0.47 5.86 -2.96
N SER A 158 0.85 6.09 -3.07
CA SER A 158 1.70 6.36 -1.90
C SER A 158 1.57 5.25 -0.84
N ALA A 159 1.12 5.55 0.40
CA ALA A 159 0.82 4.55 1.41
C ALA A 159 -0.17 3.48 0.91
N GLY A 160 -1.16 3.85 0.08
CA GLY A 160 -2.11 2.91 -0.51
C GLY A 160 -1.45 1.92 -1.48
N LEU A 161 -0.43 2.35 -2.25
CA LEU A 161 0.41 1.45 -3.05
C LEU A 161 1.21 0.51 -2.14
N ALA A 162 1.83 1.05 -1.10
CA ALA A 162 2.68 0.28 -0.20
C ALA A 162 1.93 -0.88 0.50
N MET A 163 0.60 -0.80 0.59
CA MET A 163 -0.27 -1.83 1.18
C MET A 163 -0.58 -3.01 0.24
N LEU A 164 -0.27 -2.93 -1.06
CA LEU A 164 -0.76 -3.89 -2.05
C LEU A 164 0.14 -5.12 -2.21
N GLY A 165 1.40 -5.08 -1.79
CA GLY A 165 2.33 -6.23 -1.85
C GLY A 165 1.92 -7.41 -0.96
N GLU A 166 2.43 -8.63 -1.24
CA GLU A 166 2.28 -9.79 -0.34
C GLU A 166 2.92 -9.53 1.03
N ALA A 167 4.06 -8.85 1.04
CA ALA A 167 4.63 -8.25 2.24
C ALA A 167 4.62 -6.73 2.08
N LEU A 168 4.55 -6.01 3.18
CA LEU A 168 4.47 -4.57 3.15
C LEU A 168 5.27 -3.92 4.28
N TYR A 169 5.75 -2.70 4.04
CA TYR A 169 6.31 -1.87 5.09
C TYR A 169 5.19 -1.14 5.84
N GLY A 170 5.00 -1.51 7.11
CA GLY A 170 3.88 -1.02 7.92
C GLY A 170 4.10 0.34 8.59
N ALA A 171 5.34 0.84 8.69
CA ALA A 171 5.71 2.04 9.45
C ALA A 171 5.13 2.03 10.89
N MET A 172 5.13 0.86 11.54
CA MET A 172 4.43 0.63 12.81
C MET A 172 5.09 1.31 14.02
N ASP A 173 6.32 1.78 13.86
CA ASP A 173 7.06 2.60 14.84
C ASP A 173 6.66 4.08 14.83
N GLY A 174 5.77 4.50 13.89
CA GLY A 174 5.28 5.85 13.76
C GLY A 174 6.13 6.77 12.88
N ASN A 175 7.22 6.25 12.30
CA ASN A 175 8.13 6.99 11.42
C ASN A 175 8.22 6.36 10.03
N SER A 176 8.78 7.11 9.08
CA SER A 176 9.15 6.57 7.76
C SER A 176 10.67 6.39 7.73
N ILE A 177 11.12 5.14 7.91
CA ILE A 177 12.57 4.83 7.96
C ILE A 177 13.27 5.25 6.66
N THR A 178 14.48 5.79 6.78
CA THR A 178 15.34 6.15 5.66
C THR A 178 16.18 4.96 5.16
N SER A 179 16.75 5.08 3.95
CA SER A 179 17.65 4.05 3.41
C SER A 179 18.89 3.82 4.30
N PRO A 180 19.61 4.85 4.78
CA PRO A 180 20.74 4.65 5.67
C PRO A 180 20.37 3.93 6.97
N GLU A 181 19.27 4.30 7.62
CA GLU A 181 18.80 3.67 8.85
C GLU A 181 18.44 2.20 8.64
N ALA A 182 17.67 1.88 7.58
CA ALA A 182 17.26 0.53 7.26
C ALA A 182 18.44 -0.38 6.91
N LEU A 183 19.44 0.15 6.21
CA LEU A 183 20.66 -0.58 5.87
C LEU A 183 21.59 -0.77 7.06
N ALA A 184 21.65 0.20 7.97
CA ALA A 184 22.48 0.13 9.18
C ALA A 184 21.94 -0.89 10.20
N ASP A 185 20.62 -0.97 10.33
CA ASP A 185 19.96 -1.94 11.23
C ASP A 185 18.71 -2.57 10.59
N PRO A 186 18.88 -3.58 9.73
CA PRO A 186 17.75 -4.22 9.04
C PRO A 186 16.85 -5.03 9.98
N HIS A 187 17.29 -5.31 11.21
CA HIS A 187 16.49 -5.93 12.27
C HIS A 187 15.78 -4.91 13.16
N GLY A 188 16.18 -3.66 13.08
CA GLY A 188 15.75 -2.58 13.95
C GLY A 188 14.22 -2.37 13.98
N PRO A 189 13.74 -1.70 15.02
CA PRO A 189 12.30 -1.47 15.22
C PRO A 189 11.65 -0.63 14.10
N GLY A 190 12.43 0.17 13.38
CA GLY A 190 11.96 0.97 12.26
C GLY A 190 11.71 0.16 10.98
N VAL A 191 12.28 -1.04 10.83
CA VAL A 191 12.02 -1.92 9.67
C VAL A 191 10.84 -2.83 9.99
N THR A 192 9.64 -2.29 9.98
CA THR A 192 8.41 -3.01 10.29
C THR A 192 7.81 -3.62 9.03
N ILE A 193 8.01 -4.92 8.84
CA ILE A 193 7.46 -5.67 7.71
C ILE A 193 6.29 -6.50 8.18
N GLU A 194 5.13 -6.25 7.57
CA GLU A 194 3.88 -6.95 7.81
C GLU A 194 3.57 -7.90 6.66
N ARG A 195 2.74 -8.90 6.90
CA ARG A 195 2.27 -9.92 5.95
C ARG A 195 0.82 -10.26 6.24
N ASP A 196 0.23 -11.05 5.36
CA ASP A 196 -1.16 -11.50 5.52
C ASP A 196 -2.15 -10.32 5.61
N PHE A 197 -1.88 -9.25 4.83
CA PHE A 197 -2.74 -8.09 4.73
C PHE A 197 -3.69 -8.21 3.53
N LEU A 198 -3.18 -8.36 2.31
CA LEU A 198 -3.92 -8.65 1.08
C LEU A 198 -3.27 -9.81 0.32
N HIS A 199 -4.07 -10.54 -0.45
CA HIS A 199 -3.65 -11.68 -1.25
C HIS A 199 -3.96 -11.44 -2.74
N LEU A 200 -3.13 -10.60 -3.37
CA LEU A 200 -3.29 -10.19 -4.76
C LEU A 200 -2.38 -11.06 -5.67
N PRO A 201 -2.93 -11.97 -6.49
CA PRO A 201 -2.10 -12.90 -7.27
C PRO A 201 -1.02 -12.25 -8.13
N PRO A 202 -1.25 -11.09 -8.81
CA PRO A 202 -0.17 -10.42 -9.55
C PRO A 202 0.97 -9.87 -8.67
N LEU A 203 0.75 -9.73 -7.36
CA LEU A 203 1.74 -9.21 -6.41
C LEU A 203 2.26 -10.28 -5.43
N ALA A 204 2.04 -11.57 -5.75
CA ALA A 204 2.61 -12.68 -4.99
C ALA A 204 4.15 -12.62 -5.02
N GLY A 205 4.81 -12.74 -3.87
CA GLY A 205 6.25 -12.62 -3.74
C GLY A 205 6.79 -11.19 -3.93
N ILE A 206 5.94 -10.17 -3.83
CA ILE A 206 6.33 -8.77 -4.07
C ILE A 206 6.13 -7.94 -2.81
N ILE A 207 7.10 -7.04 -2.55
CA ILE A 207 6.96 -5.91 -1.63
C ILE A 207 7.07 -4.61 -2.42
N THR A 208 6.14 -3.68 -2.18
CA THR A 208 6.05 -2.41 -2.92
C THR A 208 6.50 -1.22 -2.08
N ASP A 209 7.06 -0.20 -2.74
CA ASP A 209 7.42 1.09 -2.14
C ASP A 209 7.10 2.24 -3.11
N SER A 210 6.92 3.44 -2.57
CA SER A 210 6.44 4.63 -3.28
C SER A 210 7.39 5.81 -3.09
N HIS A 211 7.16 6.97 -3.77
CA HIS A 211 8.01 8.17 -3.69
C HIS A 211 9.50 7.83 -3.84
N PHE A 212 9.83 6.95 -4.79
CA PHE A 212 11.00 6.11 -4.66
C PHE A 212 12.30 6.87 -4.82
N THR A 213 12.53 7.46 -5.97
CA THR A 213 13.72 8.29 -6.24
C THR A 213 13.69 9.57 -5.42
N GLN A 214 12.53 10.21 -5.31
CA GLN A 214 12.36 11.51 -4.64
C GLN A 214 12.72 11.47 -3.14
N ARG A 215 12.66 10.28 -2.54
CA ARG A 215 13.00 10.08 -1.12
C ARG A 215 14.15 9.11 -0.89
N ASP A 216 14.96 8.84 -1.93
CA ASP A 216 16.14 7.96 -1.88
C ASP A 216 15.85 6.61 -1.20
N ARG A 217 14.85 5.87 -1.72
CA ARG A 217 14.30 4.69 -1.04
C ARG A 217 14.93 3.35 -1.45
N LEU A 218 15.90 3.35 -2.37
CA LEU A 218 16.48 2.09 -2.87
C LEU A 218 17.10 1.24 -1.74
N GLY A 219 17.84 1.87 -0.84
CA GLY A 219 18.50 1.16 0.26
C GLY A 219 17.50 0.54 1.24
N ARG A 220 16.43 1.27 1.60
CA ARG A 220 15.42 0.70 2.49
C ARG A 220 14.65 -0.45 1.85
N LEU A 221 14.41 -0.39 0.53
CA LEU A 221 13.75 -1.48 -0.19
C LEU A 221 14.62 -2.75 -0.17
N PHE A 222 15.95 -2.64 -0.24
CA PHE A 222 16.85 -3.78 -0.07
C PHE A 222 16.68 -4.44 1.32
N ALA A 223 16.66 -3.63 2.37
CA ALA A 223 16.43 -4.14 3.74
C ALA A 223 15.04 -4.77 3.88
N PHE A 224 14.02 -4.16 3.29
CA PHE A 224 12.65 -4.66 3.30
C PHE A 224 12.54 -6.02 2.60
N VAL A 225 13.13 -6.16 1.40
CA VAL A 225 13.17 -7.43 0.66
C VAL A 225 13.89 -8.50 1.48
N ALA A 226 15.06 -8.20 2.04
CA ALA A 226 15.82 -9.16 2.86
C ALA A 226 15.00 -9.64 4.06
N LYS A 227 14.34 -8.71 4.78
CA LYS A 227 13.51 -9.04 5.94
C LYS A 227 12.24 -9.80 5.54
N ALA A 228 11.57 -9.38 4.47
CA ALA A 228 10.36 -10.04 3.96
C ALA A 228 10.64 -11.50 3.57
N GLN A 229 11.75 -11.79 2.89
CA GLN A 229 12.17 -13.16 2.55
C GLN A 229 12.33 -14.05 3.80
N THR A 230 12.91 -13.51 4.85
CA THR A 230 13.07 -14.23 6.12
C THR A 230 11.71 -14.53 6.77
N LEU A 231 10.79 -13.55 6.75
CA LEU A 231 9.47 -13.70 7.37
C LEU A 231 8.53 -14.60 6.57
N THR A 232 8.61 -14.58 5.24
CA THR A 232 7.74 -15.38 4.36
C THR A 232 8.33 -16.74 3.99
N SER A 233 9.64 -16.94 4.21
CA SER A 233 10.41 -18.09 3.75
C SER A 233 10.32 -18.32 2.23
N LYS A 234 10.17 -17.22 1.46
CA LYS A 234 10.03 -17.22 0.00
C LYS A 234 10.98 -16.20 -0.63
N PRO A 235 11.40 -16.41 -1.89
CA PRO A 235 12.02 -15.34 -2.67
C PRO A 235 11.05 -14.15 -2.80
N MET A 236 11.57 -12.93 -2.67
CA MET A 236 10.80 -11.70 -2.80
C MET A 236 11.43 -10.78 -3.83
N THR A 237 10.59 -10.05 -4.56
CA THR A 237 10.98 -8.97 -5.46
C THR A 237 10.52 -7.64 -4.85
N GLY A 238 11.41 -6.64 -4.86
CA GLY A 238 11.04 -5.28 -4.48
C GLY A 238 10.57 -4.48 -5.69
N ILE A 239 9.49 -3.72 -5.57
CA ILE A 239 9.06 -2.77 -6.61
C ILE A 239 8.91 -1.39 -5.99
N GLY A 240 9.78 -0.45 -6.41
CA GLY A 240 9.70 0.96 -6.08
C GLY A 240 9.11 1.76 -7.24
N ILE A 241 8.19 2.69 -6.97
CA ILE A 241 7.59 3.55 -8.01
C ILE A 241 7.83 5.01 -7.66
N ASP A 242 8.33 5.77 -8.64
CA ASP A 242 8.62 7.19 -8.51
C ASP A 242 7.35 8.04 -8.34
N GLU A 243 7.49 9.24 -7.79
CA GLU A 243 6.37 10.21 -7.75
C GLU A 243 5.89 10.51 -9.17
N ASP A 244 4.62 10.85 -9.29
CA ASP A 244 3.93 11.16 -10.55
C ASP A 244 3.93 9.99 -11.57
N ALA A 245 4.43 8.81 -11.19
CA ALA A 245 4.44 7.61 -12.00
C ALA A 245 3.43 6.57 -11.50
N ALA A 246 2.94 5.75 -12.42
CA ALA A 246 1.96 4.70 -12.15
C ALA A 246 2.23 3.45 -12.97
N LEU A 247 2.25 2.27 -12.34
CA LEU A 247 2.32 0.99 -13.03
C LEU A 247 0.89 0.45 -13.20
N MET A 248 0.46 0.29 -14.44
CA MET A 248 -0.85 -0.22 -14.84
C MET A 248 -0.72 -1.71 -15.14
N VAL A 249 -1.26 -2.56 -14.27
CA VAL A 249 -1.13 -4.03 -14.34
C VAL A 249 -2.39 -4.62 -14.95
N GLU A 250 -2.25 -5.34 -16.06
CA GLU A 250 -3.31 -6.05 -16.74
C GLU A 250 -3.65 -7.39 -16.06
N ALA A 251 -4.75 -8.01 -16.49
CA ALA A 251 -5.23 -9.29 -15.93
C ALA A 251 -4.23 -10.44 -16.07
N ASP A 252 -3.40 -10.42 -17.12
CA ASP A 252 -2.38 -11.42 -17.39
C ASP A 252 -1.06 -11.18 -16.64
N GLY A 253 -1.00 -10.14 -15.82
CA GLY A 253 0.19 -9.73 -15.08
C GLY A 253 1.16 -8.86 -15.88
N SER A 254 0.92 -8.59 -17.17
CA SER A 254 1.70 -7.61 -17.91
C SER A 254 1.40 -6.19 -17.39
N ALA A 255 2.42 -5.35 -17.29
CA ALA A 255 2.27 -4.02 -16.74
C ALA A 255 3.08 -2.98 -17.51
N ARG A 256 2.53 -1.78 -17.66
CA ARG A 256 3.16 -0.63 -18.31
C ARG A 256 3.20 0.56 -17.38
N LEU A 257 4.27 1.33 -17.47
CA LEU A 257 4.42 2.57 -16.71
C LEU A 257 3.82 3.74 -17.47
N ALA A 258 3.00 4.54 -16.79
CA ALA A 258 2.62 5.89 -17.18
C ALA A 258 3.36 6.89 -16.28
N SER A 259 3.91 7.95 -16.88
CA SER A 259 4.51 9.08 -16.17
C SER A 259 4.55 10.29 -17.09
N PRO A 260 4.26 11.51 -16.58
CA PRO A 260 4.46 12.74 -17.33
C PRO A 260 5.94 13.12 -17.46
N HIS A 261 6.83 12.45 -16.70
CA HIS A 261 8.26 12.72 -16.68
C HIS A 261 9.02 11.66 -17.50
N PRO A 262 9.94 12.07 -18.40
CA PRO A 262 10.71 11.12 -19.21
C PRO A 262 11.61 10.17 -18.41
N ASP A 263 12.02 10.59 -17.21
CA ASP A 263 12.87 9.87 -16.28
C ASP A 263 12.08 9.12 -15.19
N GLY A 264 10.74 9.25 -15.19
CA GLY A 264 9.87 8.50 -14.27
C GLY A 264 10.04 6.99 -14.47
N ALA A 265 10.23 6.25 -13.38
CA ALA A 265 10.56 4.84 -13.42
C ALA A 265 9.81 3.99 -12.40
N ALA A 266 9.69 2.71 -12.73
CA ALA A 266 9.50 1.64 -11.76
C ALA A 266 10.84 0.90 -11.59
N TRP A 267 11.23 0.67 -10.35
CA TRP A 267 12.48 0.06 -9.91
C TRP A 267 12.21 -1.35 -9.44
N ILE A 268 12.72 -2.34 -10.14
CA ILE A 268 12.52 -3.76 -9.82
C ILE A 268 13.80 -4.30 -9.21
N VAL A 269 13.76 -4.66 -7.93
CA VAL A 269 14.87 -5.21 -7.15
C VAL A 269 14.76 -6.72 -7.11
N ASP A 270 15.73 -7.41 -7.69
CA ASP A 270 15.86 -8.86 -7.56
C ASP A 270 16.40 -9.21 -6.16
N GLY A 271 15.57 -9.84 -5.35
CA GLY A 271 15.93 -10.25 -3.99
C GLY A 271 16.85 -11.46 -3.90
N SER A 272 17.23 -12.10 -5.02
CA SER A 272 18.02 -13.34 -5.03
C SER A 272 19.36 -13.21 -4.30
N ALA A 273 20.00 -12.03 -4.36
CA ALA A 273 21.26 -11.71 -3.69
C ALA A 273 21.08 -11.12 -2.28
N LEU A 274 19.84 -10.81 -1.86
CA LEU A 274 19.58 -10.19 -0.58
C LEU A 274 19.31 -11.27 0.50
N ARG A 275 20.03 -11.15 1.60
CA ARG A 275 19.78 -11.96 2.81
C ARG A 275 19.84 -11.06 4.02
N LEU A 276 18.99 -11.31 4.98
CA LEU A 276 19.02 -10.57 6.22
C LEU A 276 20.33 -10.89 6.97
N SER A 277 21.09 -9.87 7.32
CA SER A 277 22.33 -9.99 8.08
C SER A 277 22.08 -10.55 9.49
N ALA A 278 23.12 -10.91 10.23
CA ALA A 278 22.98 -11.27 11.64
C ALA A 278 22.44 -10.06 12.45
N GLN A 279 21.70 -10.34 13.51
CA GLN A 279 21.17 -9.28 14.37
C GLN A 279 22.29 -8.36 14.90
N GLY A 280 22.05 -7.06 14.88
CA GLY A 280 23.02 -6.05 15.31
C GLY A 280 24.13 -5.76 14.29
N THR A 281 24.02 -6.29 13.06
CA THR A 281 24.98 -6.00 11.99
C THR A 281 24.28 -5.31 10.81
N PRO A 282 24.95 -4.35 10.15
CA PRO A 282 24.44 -3.72 8.95
C PRO A 282 24.18 -4.71 7.81
N LEU A 283 23.27 -4.39 6.92
CA LEU A 283 23.02 -5.19 5.71
C LEU A 283 24.30 -5.27 4.86
N THR A 284 24.57 -6.47 4.36
CA THR A 284 25.64 -6.72 3.40
C THR A 284 25.10 -7.61 2.28
N ALA A 285 25.37 -7.22 1.03
CA ALA A 285 24.98 -7.99 -0.14
C ALA A 285 25.93 -7.69 -1.31
N ASN A 286 26.07 -8.65 -2.22
CA ASN A 286 26.92 -8.49 -3.39
C ASN A 286 26.08 -8.61 -4.65
N SER A 287 26.31 -7.68 -5.59
CA SER A 287 25.78 -7.72 -6.96
C SER A 287 24.24 -7.84 -7.03
N VAL A 288 23.54 -7.06 -6.18
CA VAL A 288 22.07 -6.96 -6.24
C VAL A 288 21.67 -6.32 -7.56
N THR A 289 20.87 -7.04 -8.35
CA THR A 289 20.38 -6.53 -9.64
C THR A 289 19.15 -5.67 -9.43
N VAL A 290 19.15 -4.49 -10.05
CA VAL A 290 18.03 -3.54 -10.08
C VAL A 290 17.73 -3.21 -11.53
N THR A 291 16.53 -3.53 -11.97
CA THR A 291 16.05 -3.24 -13.33
C THR A 291 15.11 -2.05 -13.30
N LEU A 292 15.36 -1.05 -14.15
CA LEU A 292 14.50 0.12 -14.30
C LEU A 292 13.58 -0.08 -15.49
N ALA A 293 12.28 0.09 -15.26
CA ALA A 293 11.27 0.13 -16.31
C ALA A 293 10.77 1.56 -16.49
N ASN A 294 10.62 1.99 -17.74
CA ASN A 294 10.00 3.27 -18.14
C ASN A 294 8.77 3.02 -19.03
N ALA A 295 8.26 4.07 -19.67
CA ALA A 295 7.07 3.97 -20.52
C ALA A 295 7.24 3.02 -21.74
N ALA A 296 8.47 2.73 -22.19
CA ALA A 296 8.75 1.79 -23.29
C ALA A 296 8.90 0.34 -22.82
N SER A 297 8.93 0.10 -21.52
CA SER A 297 9.14 -1.20 -20.91
C SER A 297 7.82 -1.94 -20.69
N THR A 298 7.89 -3.28 -20.66
CA THR A 298 6.81 -4.13 -20.13
C THR A 298 7.33 -4.90 -18.92
N VAL A 299 6.68 -4.74 -17.79
CA VAL A 299 6.96 -5.50 -16.55
C VAL A 299 6.01 -6.69 -16.48
N HIS A 300 6.51 -7.86 -16.15
CA HIS A 300 5.71 -9.07 -15.98
C HIS A 300 5.63 -9.48 -14.52
N LEU A 301 4.45 -9.43 -13.94
CA LEU A 301 4.17 -9.78 -12.55
C LEU A 301 3.53 -11.17 -12.47
N PRO A 302 3.83 -11.95 -11.44
CA PRO A 302 4.65 -11.62 -10.28
C PRO A 302 6.17 -11.83 -10.46
N SER A 303 6.64 -12.24 -11.63
CA SER A 303 8.05 -12.62 -11.83
C SER A 303 9.05 -11.45 -11.69
N GLY A 304 8.61 -10.21 -11.87
CA GLY A 304 9.48 -9.04 -11.93
C GLY A 304 10.34 -8.94 -13.20
N ARG A 305 10.12 -9.83 -14.19
CA ARG A 305 10.83 -9.75 -15.48
C ARG A 305 10.44 -8.46 -16.22
N VAL A 306 11.42 -7.82 -16.85
CA VAL A 306 11.20 -6.59 -17.61
C VAL A 306 11.69 -6.79 -19.05
N ASP A 307 10.78 -6.59 -20.00
CA ASP A 307 11.14 -6.48 -21.41
C ASP A 307 11.47 -5.01 -21.74
N ASN A 308 12.48 -4.79 -22.55
CA ASN A 308 13.01 -3.46 -22.92
C ASN A 308 13.29 -2.57 -21.69
N PRO A 309 14.15 -3.00 -20.75
CA PRO A 309 14.44 -2.18 -19.58
C PRO A 309 15.12 -0.88 -19.95
N ALA A 310 14.78 0.22 -19.26
CA ALA A 310 15.45 1.50 -19.41
C ALA A 310 16.93 1.43 -18.97
N ALA A 311 17.20 0.65 -17.92
CA ALA A 311 18.54 0.34 -17.45
C ALA A 311 18.52 -0.93 -16.58
N VAL A 312 19.69 -1.59 -16.53
CA VAL A 312 19.98 -2.63 -15.54
C VAL A 312 21.21 -2.18 -14.76
N ARG A 313 21.06 -2.09 -13.45
CA ARG A 313 22.12 -1.63 -12.55
C ARG A 313 22.45 -2.72 -11.54
N ARG A 314 23.67 -2.73 -11.05
CA ARG A 314 24.09 -3.61 -9.96
C ARG A 314 24.62 -2.80 -8.79
N TYR A 315 24.35 -3.29 -7.59
CA TYR A 315 24.78 -2.65 -6.37
C TYR A 315 25.37 -3.69 -5.42
N ASP A 316 26.46 -3.30 -4.76
CA ASP A 316 26.86 -3.96 -3.52
C ASP A 316 26.28 -3.20 -2.34
N VAL A 317 26.07 -3.89 -1.23
CA VAL A 317 25.81 -3.28 0.07
C VAL A 317 26.99 -3.64 0.96
N SER A 318 27.78 -2.66 1.33
CA SER A 318 28.95 -2.85 2.19
C SER A 318 28.78 -2.05 3.47
N ALA A 319 28.75 -2.76 4.61
CA ALA A 319 28.57 -2.15 5.95
C ALA A 319 27.39 -1.13 5.99
N GLY A 320 26.26 -1.49 5.42
CA GLY A 320 25.05 -0.64 5.42
C GLY A 320 25.09 0.53 4.41
N LYS A 321 25.98 0.51 3.43
CA LYS A 321 26.05 1.54 2.38
C LYS A 321 25.88 0.93 0.99
N LEU A 322 25.07 1.59 0.14
CA LEU A 322 24.94 1.23 -1.26
C LEU A 322 26.19 1.66 -2.04
N VAL A 323 26.73 0.74 -2.82
CA VAL A 323 27.87 0.98 -3.70
C VAL A 323 27.47 0.55 -5.11
N PRO A 324 27.27 1.49 -6.06
CA PRO A 324 27.00 1.15 -7.45
C PRO A 324 28.19 0.36 -8.05
N LYS A 325 27.87 -0.65 -8.86
CA LYS A 325 28.88 -1.39 -9.65
C LYS A 325 28.89 -0.90 -11.10
N PRO A 326 30.05 -0.90 -11.74
CA PRO A 326 30.16 -0.60 -13.15
C PRO A 326 29.33 -1.54 -14.03
#